data_2ac9432f66b1a25c71f6175b1ef1f270
#
_entry.id   2ac9432f66b1a25c71f6175b1ef1f270
#
_cell.length_a   1.000
_cell.length_b   1.000
_cell.length_c   1.000
_cell.angle_alpha   90.00
_cell.angle_beta   90.00
_cell.angle_gamma   90.00
#
_symmetry.space_group_name_H-M   'P 1'
#
loop_
_entity.id
_entity.type
_entity.pdbx_description
1 polymer ?
#
loop_
_entity_poly.entity_id
_entity_poly.type
_entity_poly.pdbx_seq_one_letter_code
_entity_poly.pdbx_strand_id
1 'polypeptide(L)'
;MKFCWTTIMVNDLDESLKFYQEIIGLPINKRFQGGKDTEIAFLGDGETKLELIFNKANKKVNIGPDISIGFEVKSVDKMISDLKEKGIGIHSGPFQPNPDIKFFYLLDPNGLKVQLVENIVFKNII
;
A
#
# COMPACT_ATOMS: atom_id res chain seq x y z
N MET A 1 16.09 7.31 17.54
CA MET A 1 14.80 6.63 17.28
C MET A 1 14.65 6.46 15.77
N LYS A 2 14.15 5.31 15.32
CA LYS A 2 14.01 5.01 13.89
C LYS A 2 12.61 4.48 13.62
N PHE A 3 11.97 4.96 12.56
CA PHE A 3 10.68 4.44 12.12
C PHE A 3 10.92 3.10 11.39
N CYS A 4 10.56 1.99 12.04
CA CYS A 4 10.89 0.64 11.56
C CYS A 4 9.86 0.10 10.57
N TRP A 5 8.59 0.14 10.95
CA TRP A 5 7.52 -0.39 10.11
C TRP A 5 6.17 0.15 10.52
N THR A 6 5.21 0.00 9.61
CA THR A 6 3.78 0.16 9.88
C THR A 6 3.15 -1.22 9.85
N THR A 7 2.35 -1.54 10.86
CA THR A 7 1.67 -2.84 10.96
C THR A 7 0.21 -2.70 10.56
N ILE A 8 -0.25 -3.59 9.69
CA ILE A 8 -1.64 -3.69 9.29
C ILE A 8 -2.15 -5.08 9.60
N MET A 9 -3.26 -5.17 10.33
CA MET A 9 -3.99 -6.42 10.47
C MET A 9 -4.74 -6.69 9.17
N VAL A 10 -4.69 -7.92 8.66
CA VAL A 10 -5.30 -8.28 7.37
C VAL A 10 -6.33 -9.39 7.53
N ASN A 11 -7.34 -9.38 6.64
CA ASN A 11 -8.37 -10.41 6.60
C ASN A 11 -7.86 -11.72 6.00
N ASP A 12 -6.95 -11.62 5.04
CA ASP A 12 -6.37 -12.75 4.32
C ASP A 12 -4.97 -12.35 3.88
N LEU A 13 -3.96 -13.09 4.32
CA LEU A 13 -2.57 -12.71 4.05
C LEU A 13 -2.22 -12.84 2.58
N ASP A 14 -2.64 -13.92 1.91
CA ASP A 14 -2.31 -14.13 0.49
C ASP A 14 -2.95 -13.06 -0.39
N GLU A 15 -4.19 -12.68 -0.13
CA GLU A 15 -4.88 -11.62 -0.85
C GLU A 15 -4.18 -10.27 -0.67
N SER A 16 -3.77 -9.95 0.55
CA SER A 16 -3.06 -8.71 0.83
C SER A 16 -1.66 -8.70 0.22
N LEU A 17 -0.94 -9.82 0.27
CA LEU A 17 0.36 -9.94 -0.37
C LEU A 17 0.25 -9.75 -1.88
N LYS A 18 -0.76 -10.33 -2.51
CA LYS A 18 -1.00 -10.15 -3.94
C LYS A 18 -1.18 -8.68 -4.29
N PHE A 19 -1.98 -7.95 -3.52
CA PHE A 19 -2.18 -6.52 -3.73
C PHE A 19 -0.87 -5.74 -3.62
N TYR A 20 -0.13 -5.91 -2.54
CA TYR A 20 1.07 -5.12 -2.29
C TYR A 20 2.24 -5.51 -3.19
N GLN A 21 2.32 -6.77 -3.63
CA GLN A 21 3.36 -7.19 -4.58
C GLN A 21 3.01 -6.86 -6.02
N GLU A 22 1.80 -7.17 -6.46
CA GLU A 22 1.45 -7.06 -7.89
C GLU A 22 0.99 -5.66 -8.28
N ILE A 23 0.28 -4.96 -7.40
CA ILE A 23 -0.25 -3.63 -7.70
C ILE A 23 0.71 -2.54 -7.24
N ILE A 24 1.14 -2.60 -5.99
CA ILE A 24 2.04 -1.59 -5.43
C ILE A 24 3.50 -1.87 -5.83
N GLY A 25 3.88 -3.14 -5.94
CA GLY A 25 5.21 -3.52 -6.38
C GLY A 25 6.23 -3.67 -5.27
N LEU A 26 5.79 -3.92 -4.04
CA LEU A 26 6.72 -4.12 -2.93
C LEU A 26 7.24 -5.56 -2.91
N PRO A 27 8.56 -5.76 -2.75
CA PRO A 27 9.10 -7.11 -2.58
C PRO A 27 8.77 -7.66 -1.20
N ILE A 28 8.56 -8.98 -1.10
CA ILE A 28 8.49 -9.65 0.19
C ILE A 28 9.88 -9.70 0.79
N ASN A 29 10.01 -9.16 2.01
CA ASN A 29 11.24 -9.23 2.78
C ASN A 29 11.34 -10.56 3.53
N LYS A 30 10.26 -10.95 4.23
CA LYS A 30 10.16 -12.25 4.90
C LYS A 30 8.70 -12.58 5.20
N ARG A 31 8.43 -13.86 5.36
CA ARG A 31 7.11 -14.39 5.73
C ARG A 31 7.33 -15.55 6.69
N PHE A 32 6.61 -15.56 7.81
CA PHE A 32 6.83 -16.56 8.85
C PHE A 32 5.60 -16.74 9.73
N GLN A 33 5.58 -17.85 10.45
CA GLN A 33 4.56 -18.13 11.45
C GLN A 33 4.92 -17.36 12.73
N GLY A 34 4.03 -16.46 13.18
CA GLY A 34 4.26 -15.61 14.33
C GLY A 34 3.63 -16.11 15.63
N GLY A 35 3.11 -17.33 15.63
CA GLY A 35 2.41 -17.96 16.74
C GLY A 35 1.45 -19.01 16.23
N LYS A 36 0.67 -19.64 17.10
CA LYS A 36 -0.20 -20.76 16.72
C LYS A 36 -1.19 -20.43 15.59
N ASP A 37 -1.83 -19.27 15.66
CA ASP A 37 -2.86 -18.87 14.71
C ASP A 37 -2.50 -17.57 13.99
N THR A 38 -1.22 -17.22 13.96
CA THR A 38 -0.74 -15.95 13.45
C THR A 38 0.32 -16.16 12.37
N GLU A 39 0.11 -15.51 11.23
CA GLU A 39 1.09 -15.49 10.15
C GLU A 39 1.45 -14.03 9.85
N ILE A 40 2.75 -13.77 9.64
CA ILE A 40 3.30 -12.42 9.49
C ILE A 40 4.11 -12.35 8.21
N ALA A 41 4.00 -11.21 7.52
CA ALA A 41 4.86 -10.91 6.38
C ALA A 41 5.37 -9.47 6.49
N PHE A 42 6.63 -9.28 6.10
CA PHE A 42 7.22 -7.95 5.95
C PHE A 42 7.51 -7.71 4.48
N LEU A 43 7.14 -6.52 4.00
CA LEU A 43 7.35 -6.10 2.61
C LEU A 43 8.14 -4.80 2.56
N GLY A 44 8.88 -4.62 1.48
CA GLY A 44 9.67 -3.44 1.25
C GLY A 44 11.15 -3.67 1.46
N ASP A 45 11.97 -2.89 0.75
CA ASP A 45 13.44 -2.93 0.82
C ASP A 45 14.03 -1.61 1.30
N GLY A 46 13.17 -0.61 1.62
CA GLY A 46 13.60 0.69 2.12
C GLY A 46 13.89 0.70 3.62
N GLU A 47 14.06 1.90 4.17
CA GLU A 47 14.34 2.09 5.59
C GLU A 47 13.20 1.64 6.49
N THR A 48 11.97 1.85 6.05
CA THR A 48 10.78 1.37 6.76
C THR A 48 10.10 0.28 5.95
N LYS A 49 9.38 -0.58 6.64
CA LYS A 49 8.71 -1.73 6.02
C LYS A 49 7.23 -1.72 6.31
N LEU A 50 6.49 -2.50 5.54
CA LEU A 50 5.10 -2.78 5.81
C LEU A 50 5.01 -4.17 6.42
N GLU A 51 4.43 -4.26 7.63
CA GLU A 51 4.17 -5.53 8.30
C GLU A 51 2.70 -5.89 8.16
N LEU A 52 2.40 -7.06 7.63
CA LEU A 52 1.04 -7.59 7.53
C LEU A 52 0.90 -8.73 8.52
N ILE A 53 -0.12 -8.68 9.37
CA ILE A 53 -0.40 -9.72 10.36
C ILE A 53 -1.79 -10.30 10.10
N PHE A 54 -1.82 -11.61 9.84
CA PHE A 54 -3.05 -12.37 9.81
C PHE A 54 -3.18 -13.17 11.11
N ASN A 55 -4.32 -13.02 11.79
CA ASN A 55 -4.64 -13.80 12.97
C ASN A 55 -5.97 -14.51 12.73
N LYS A 56 -5.97 -15.85 12.80
CA LYS A 56 -7.14 -16.68 12.54
C LYS A 56 -8.33 -16.34 13.43
N ALA A 57 -8.08 -15.84 14.65
CA ALA A 57 -9.13 -15.45 15.59
C ALA A 57 -9.78 -14.11 15.22
N ASN A 58 -9.14 -13.31 14.37
CA ASN A 58 -9.66 -12.01 13.96
C ASN A 58 -10.55 -12.18 12.73
N LYS A 59 -11.86 -12.21 12.92
CA LYS A 59 -12.82 -12.54 11.85
C LYS A 59 -12.97 -11.45 10.80
N LYS A 60 -12.78 -10.19 11.19
CA LYS A 60 -12.87 -9.06 10.25
C LYS A 60 -12.10 -7.88 10.80
N VAL A 61 -11.11 -7.41 10.03
CA VAL A 61 -10.37 -6.20 10.38
C VAL A 61 -11.20 -4.96 10.09
N ASN A 62 -11.03 -3.95 10.93
CA ASN A 62 -11.68 -2.66 10.78
C ASN A 62 -10.61 -1.57 10.90
N ILE A 63 -10.08 -1.13 9.75
CA ILE A 63 -9.02 -0.13 9.72
C ILE A 63 -9.59 1.28 9.86
N GLY A 64 -10.71 1.55 9.22
CA GLY A 64 -11.34 2.86 9.25
C GLY A 64 -10.79 3.84 8.20
N PRO A 65 -11.50 4.99 8.03
CA PRO A 65 -11.21 5.91 6.93
C PRO A 65 -10.16 6.98 7.23
N ASP A 66 -9.68 7.08 8.46
CA ASP A 66 -8.88 8.23 8.92
C ASP A 66 -7.38 7.98 8.88
N ILE A 67 -6.94 6.93 8.19
CA ILE A 67 -5.53 6.62 8.00
C ILE A 67 -5.27 6.23 6.56
N SER A 68 -4.10 6.59 6.05
CA SER A 68 -3.62 6.16 4.74
C SER A 68 -2.12 5.93 4.76
N ILE A 69 -1.63 5.13 3.81
CA ILE A 69 -0.20 4.92 3.59
C ILE A 69 0.13 5.42 2.19
N GLY A 70 1.21 6.20 2.06
CA GLY A 70 1.64 6.77 0.79
C GLY A 70 2.83 6.05 0.18
N PHE A 71 2.75 5.81 -1.13
CA PHE A 71 3.84 5.27 -1.93
C PHE A 71 4.12 6.22 -3.09
N GLU A 72 5.39 6.50 -3.34
CA GLU A 72 5.78 7.35 -4.46
C GLU A 72 5.77 6.56 -5.76
N VAL A 73 5.20 7.16 -6.81
CA VAL A 73 5.19 6.61 -8.16
C VAL A 73 5.80 7.63 -9.13
N LYS A 74 6.32 7.15 -10.26
CA LYS A 74 6.92 8.01 -11.27
C LYS A 74 5.88 8.81 -12.05
N SER A 75 4.70 8.23 -12.29
CA SER A 75 3.63 8.87 -13.04
C SER A 75 2.27 8.37 -12.53
N VAL A 76 1.51 9.27 -11.94
CA VAL A 76 0.14 8.99 -11.52
C VAL A 76 -0.74 8.65 -12.72
N ASP A 77 -0.62 9.41 -13.80
CA ASP A 77 -1.45 9.17 -15.00
C ASP A 77 -1.20 7.81 -15.61
N LYS A 78 0.07 7.40 -15.70
CA LYS A 78 0.42 6.08 -16.22
C LYS A 78 -0.10 4.97 -15.32
N MET A 79 0.04 5.13 -14.01
CA MET A 79 -0.44 4.14 -13.05
C MET A 79 -1.96 3.95 -13.14
N ILE A 80 -2.71 5.05 -13.23
CA ILE A 80 -4.18 4.99 -13.38
C ILE A 80 -4.55 4.28 -14.67
N SER A 81 -3.87 4.60 -15.78
CA SER A 81 -4.09 3.95 -17.06
C SER A 81 -3.85 2.44 -17.01
N ASP A 82 -2.72 2.04 -16.40
CA ASP A 82 -2.36 0.62 -16.25
C ASP A 82 -3.38 -0.13 -15.40
N LEU A 83 -3.85 0.48 -14.31
CA LEU A 83 -4.87 -0.10 -13.44
C LEU A 83 -6.20 -0.27 -14.17
N LYS A 84 -6.58 0.71 -14.98
CA LYS A 84 -7.81 0.65 -15.77
C LYS A 84 -7.76 -0.50 -16.77
N GLU A 85 -6.63 -0.71 -17.43
CA GLU A 85 -6.44 -1.84 -18.34
C GLU A 85 -6.59 -3.20 -17.64
N LYS A 86 -6.21 -3.26 -16.37
CA LYS A 86 -6.36 -4.47 -15.54
C LYS A 86 -7.75 -4.62 -14.94
N GLY A 87 -8.66 -3.69 -15.20
CA GLY A 87 -9.99 -3.69 -14.63
C GLY A 87 -10.05 -3.30 -13.16
N ILE A 88 -9.02 -2.61 -12.66
CA ILE A 88 -8.94 -2.17 -11.27
C ILE A 88 -9.37 -0.72 -11.17
N GLY A 89 -10.44 -0.46 -10.40
CA GLY A 89 -10.94 0.90 -10.15
C GLY A 89 -10.12 1.62 -9.09
N ILE A 90 -10.02 2.95 -9.21
CA ILE A 90 -9.42 3.77 -8.17
C ILE A 90 -10.50 4.18 -7.16
N HIS A 91 -10.06 4.48 -5.91
CA HIS A 91 -10.97 4.94 -4.87
C HIS A 91 -11.34 6.41 -5.07
N SER A 92 -10.35 7.27 -5.29
CA SER A 92 -10.56 8.71 -5.47
C SER A 92 -9.37 9.37 -6.14
N GLY A 93 -9.63 10.50 -6.81
CA GLY A 93 -8.62 11.26 -7.53
C GLY A 93 -8.72 11.08 -9.04
N PRO A 94 -7.70 11.54 -9.81
CA PRO A 94 -6.47 12.17 -9.31
C PRO A 94 -6.70 13.58 -8.75
N PHE A 95 -5.85 13.95 -7.81
CA PHE A 95 -5.83 15.27 -7.21
C PHE A 95 -4.50 15.95 -7.50
N GLN A 96 -4.54 17.23 -7.81
CA GLN A 96 -3.33 18.06 -8.01
C GLN A 96 -3.54 19.41 -7.35
N PRO A 97 -3.32 19.51 -6.02
CA PRO A 97 -3.58 20.75 -5.29
C PRO A 97 -2.65 21.90 -5.67
N ASN A 98 -1.48 21.59 -6.23
CA ASN A 98 -0.52 22.55 -6.76
C ASN A 98 0.32 21.87 -7.86
N PRO A 99 1.15 22.62 -8.62
CA PRO A 99 1.94 22.03 -9.71
C PRO A 99 2.99 20.99 -9.29
N ASP A 100 3.31 20.91 -8.00
CA ASP A 100 4.44 20.12 -7.51
C ASP A 100 4.08 18.70 -7.10
N ILE A 101 2.80 18.41 -6.91
CA ILE A 101 2.34 17.12 -6.41
C ILE A 101 1.05 16.68 -7.08
N LYS A 102 0.98 15.39 -7.39
CA LYS A 102 -0.22 14.76 -7.93
C LYS A 102 -0.40 13.39 -7.27
N PHE A 103 -1.62 13.04 -6.91
CA PHE A 103 -1.86 11.76 -6.22
C PHE A 103 -3.28 11.25 -6.43
N PHE A 104 -3.46 9.96 -6.12
CA PHE A 104 -4.78 9.32 -6.09
C PHE A 104 -4.78 8.24 -5.02
N TYR A 105 -5.95 7.69 -4.72
CA TYR A 105 -6.11 6.66 -3.70
C TYR A 105 -6.68 5.38 -4.28
N LEU A 106 -6.15 4.25 -3.77
CA LEU A 106 -6.74 2.92 -3.88
C LEU A 106 -7.23 2.49 -2.51
N LEU A 107 -8.10 1.50 -2.46
CA LEU A 107 -8.35 0.74 -1.23
C LEU A 107 -7.63 -0.59 -1.34
N ASP A 108 -6.92 -0.98 -0.28
CA ASP A 108 -6.36 -2.32 -0.20
C ASP A 108 -7.47 -3.34 0.14
N PRO A 109 -7.19 -4.65 0.14
CA PRO A 109 -8.22 -5.65 0.44
C PRO A 109 -8.85 -5.55 1.83
N ASN A 110 -8.25 -4.80 2.75
CA ASN A 110 -8.72 -4.65 4.13
C ASN A 110 -9.46 -3.33 4.36
N GLY A 111 -9.59 -2.51 3.31
CA GLY A 111 -10.21 -1.19 3.41
C GLY A 111 -9.26 -0.06 3.80
N LEU A 112 -7.94 -0.29 3.81
CA LEU A 112 -6.97 0.76 4.04
C LEU A 112 -6.83 1.64 2.79
N LYS A 113 -6.86 2.95 2.98
CA LYS A 113 -6.57 3.90 1.91
C LYS A 113 -5.07 3.89 1.60
N VAL A 114 -4.75 3.65 0.33
CA VAL A 114 -3.37 3.65 -0.16
C VAL A 114 -3.22 4.81 -1.13
N GLN A 115 -2.32 5.74 -0.81
CA GLN A 115 -2.04 6.90 -1.65
C GLN A 115 -0.87 6.60 -2.59
N LEU A 116 -1.07 6.87 -3.86
CA LEU A 116 -0.02 6.81 -4.87
C LEU A 116 0.31 8.25 -5.25
N VAL A 117 1.54 8.69 -5.01
CA VAL A 117 1.92 10.10 -5.11
C VAL A 117 3.09 10.30 -6.06
N GLU A 118 2.93 11.27 -6.93
CA GLU A 118 3.97 11.73 -7.85
C GLU A 118 4.48 13.09 -7.36
N ASN A 119 5.77 13.14 -7.01
CA ASN A 119 6.44 14.38 -6.59
C ASN A 119 7.08 15.03 -7.81
N ILE A 120 6.35 15.94 -8.43
CA ILE A 120 6.72 16.55 -9.71
C ILE A 120 7.94 17.46 -9.56
N VAL A 121 8.06 18.16 -8.44
CA VAL A 121 9.17 19.08 -8.16
C VAL A 121 10.52 18.37 -8.18
N PHE A 122 10.60 17.16 -7.66
CA PHE A 122 11.84 16.39 -7.66
C PHE A 122 12.26 15.93 -9.06
N LYS A 123 11.30 15.69 -9.94
CA LYS A 123 11.58 15.32 -11.34
C LYS A 123 12.19 16.47 -12.11
N ASN A 124 11.79 17.69 -11.82
CA ASN A 124 12.26 18.89 -12.52
C ASN A 124 13.63 19.37 -12.04
N ILE A 125 14.07 18.94 -10.87
CA ILE A 125 15.38 19.29 -10.30
C ILE A 125 16.47 18.33 -10.81
N ILE A 126 16.11 17.11 -11.10
CA ILE A 126 17.00 16.07 -11.60
C ILE A 126 16.96 16.03 -13.11
#